data_0c407385afff8d4706d32d1aff1353c9
#
_entry.id   0c407385afff8d4706d32d1aff1353c9
#
_cell.length_a   1.000
_cell.length_b   1.000
_cell.length_c   1.000
_cell.angle_alpha   90.00
_cell.angle_beta   90.00
_cell.angle_gamma   90.00
#
_symmetry.space_group_name_H-M   'P 1'
#
loop_
_entity.id
_entity.type
_entity.pdbx_description
1 polymer ?
#
loop_
_entity_poly.entity_id
_entity_poly.type
_entity_poly.pdbx_seq_one_letter_code
_entity_poly.pdbx_strand_id
1 'polypeptide(L)'
;MAHLQADVGDFCQVLVESYAVNERMNQIILDNLDPGAWRGKLPGIKGRTIADIFTHVHNVRRKWLRLSAPHLKLTALLDRASCTQKQVRAALAESGARCSEMLAEALADAKPGPKSRIETFHRDGWARPWPAGAAMVAYMISHDAHHRGQVSMLAHQLGFPLPAKFNSGIWAWERLWKESGFTHPR
;
A
#
# COMPACT_ATOMS: atom_id res chain seq x y z
N MET A 1 10.79 -2.16 -38.01
CA MET A 1 10.76 -1.78 -36.56
C MET A 1 9.31 -1.61 -36.17
N ALA A 2 8.69 -2.64 -35.58
CA ALA A 2 7.34 -2.54 -35.04
C ALA A 2 7.43 -1.74 -33.73
N HIS A 3 6.91 -0.52 -33.72
CA HIS A 3 6.71 0.22 -32.50
C HIS A 3 5.73 -0.56 -31.62
N LEU A 4 6.19 -1.11 -30.50
CA LEU A 4 5.36 -1.52 -29.39
C LEU A 4 4.69 -0.25 -28.86
N GLN A 5 3.55 0.11 -29.42
CA GLN A 5 2.60 1.00 -28.76
C GLN A 5 1.96 0.14 -27.67
N ALA A 6 2.55 0.16 -26.46
CA ALA A 6 1.86 -0.36 -25.29
C ALA A 6 0.52 0.38 -25.19
N ASP A 7 -0.58 -0.35 -25.17
CA ASP A 7 -1.91 0.24 -25.00
C ASP A 7 -1.92 0.98 -23.65
N VAL A 8 -2.38 2.22 -23.63
CA VAL A 8 -2.48 3.03 -22.40
C VAL A 8 -3.29 2.28 -21.33
N GLY A 9 -4.27 1.46 -21.74
CA GLY A 9 -5.01 0.57 -20.84
C GLY A 9 -4.13 -0.45 -20.13
N ASP A 10 -3.15 -1.04 -20.82
CA ASP A 10 -2.20 -2.00 -20.23
C ASP A 10 -1.32 -1.33 -19.19
N PHE A 11 -0.88 -0.09 -19.45
CA PHE A 11 -0.07 0.66 -18.49
C PHE A 11 -0.85 1.00 -17.21
N CYS A 12 -2.10 1.43 -17.32
CA CYS A 12 -2.95 1.71 -16.18
C CYS A 12 -3.21 0.45 -15.34
N GLN A 13 -3.45 -0.68 -16.00
CA GLN A 13 -3.61 -1.96 -15.33
C GLN A 13 -2.35 -2.36 -14.56
N VAL A 14 -1.17 -2.24 -15.17
CA VAL A 14 0.12 -2.53 -14.51
C VAL A 14 0.34 -1.66 -13.28
N LEU A 15 -0.08 -0.40 -13.28
CA LEU A 15 -0.01 0.46 -12.09
C LEU A 15 -0.87 -0.05 -10.94
N VAL A 16 -2.10 -0.47 -11.21
CA VAL A 16 -3.01 -1.04 -10.19
C VAL A 16 -2.42 -2.34 -9.62
N GLU A 17 -1.92 -3.21 -10.49
CA GLU A 17 -1.28 -4.47 -10.13
C GLU A 17 -0.02 -4.24 -9.29
N SER A 18 0.81 -3.24 -9.65
CA SER A 18 1.99 -2.85 -8.87
C SER A 18 1.62 -2.43 -7.45
N TYR A 19 0.49 -1.72 -7.28
CA TYR A 19 0.01 -1.36 -5.96
C TYR A 19 -0.46 -2.59 -5.16
N ALA A 20 -1.12 -3.56 -5.79
CA ALA A 20 -1.52 -4.80 -5.14
C ALA A 20 -0.31 -5.63 -4.68
N VAL A 21 0.75 -5.70 -5.49
CA VAL A 21 2.03 -6.32 -5.09
C VAL A 21 2.65 -5.60 -3.90
N ASN A 22 2.62 -4.25 -3.90
CA ASN A 22 3.09 -3.46 -2.75
C ASN A 22 2.31 -3.79 -1.46
N GLU A 23 0.98 -3.98 -1.55
CA GLU A 23 0.18 -4.42 -0.40
C GLU A 23 0.56 -5.83 0.05
N ARG A 24 0.80 -6.76 -0.88
CA ARG A 24 1.26 -8.12 -0.54
C ARG A 24 2.56 -8.09 0.26
N MET A 25 3.49 -7.17 -0.05
CA MET A 25 4.71 -6.97 0.73
C MET A 25 4.42 -6.57 2.18
N ASN A 26 3.44 -5.69 2.42
CA ASN A 26 3.04 -5.31 3.78
C ASN A 26 2.49 -6.51 4.57
N GLN A 27 1.66 -7.35 3.92
CA GLN A 27 1.11 -8.56 4.53
C GLN A 27 2.21 -9.56 4.89
N ILE A 28 3.20 -9.77 4.03
CA ILE A 28 4.33 -10.66 4.28
C ILE A 28 5.11 -10.21 5.53
N ILE A 29 5.37 -8.91 5.67
CA ILE A 29 6.06 -8.41 6.87
C ILE A 29 5.22 -8.68 8.11
N LEU A 30 3.93 -8.35 8.09
CA LEU A 30 3.03 -8.59 9.23
C LEU A 30 2.92 -10.07 9.60
N ASP A 31 2.90 -10.98 8.60
CA ASP A 31 2.81 -12.43 8.83
C ASP A 31 4.08 -13.01 9.47
N ASN A 32 5.21 -12.32 9.35
CA ASN A 32 6.52 -12.79 9.80
C ASN A 32 7.17 -11.92 10.88
N LEU A 33 6.45 -10.92 11.36
CA LEU A 33 6.88 -10.08 12.46
C LEU A 33 6.66 -10.80 13.79
N ASP A 34 7.71 -10.88 14.60
CA ASP A 34 7.63 -11.42 15.96
C ASP A 34 6.67 -10.56 16.82
N PRO A 35 5.71 -11.18 17.52
CA PRO A 35 4.79 -10.45 18.39
C PRO A 35 5.49 -9.61 19.48
N GLY A 36 6.69 -10.01 19.93
CA GLY A 36 7.51 -9.28 20.90
C GLY A 36 7.98 -7.91 20.38
N ALA A 37 8.13 -7.77 19.05
CA ALA A 37 8.51 -6.51 18.43
C ALA A 37 7.31 -5.53 18.32
N TRP A 38 6.06 -6.01 18.36
CA TRP A 38 4.87 -5.24 17.99
C TRP A 38 4.74 -3.89 18.68
N ARG A 39 4.96 -3.87 20.01
CA ARG A 39 4.91 -2.66 20.84
C ARG A 39 6.22 -2.33 21.51
N GLY A 40 7.31 -2.96 21.05
CA GLY A 40 8.65 -2.73 21.54
C GLY A 40 9.07 -1.27 21.37
N LYS A 41 9.84 -0.77 22.32
CA LYS A 41 10.45 0.57 22.31
C LYS A 41 11.93 0.45 22.61
N LEU A 42 12.75 1.18 21.90
CA LEU A 42 14.18 1.27 22.20
C LEU A 42 14.37 2.13 23.45
N PRO A 43 15.22 1.68 24.40
CA PRO A 43 15.51 2.45 25.61
C PRO A 43 16.04 3.85 25.29
N GLY A 44 15.53 4.87 25.99
CA GLY A 44 15.99 6.25 25.82
C GLY A 44 15.60 6.95 24.50
N ILE A 45 14.94 6.26 23.57
CA ILE A 45 14.55 6.83 22.28
C ILE A 45 13.04 7.09 22.24
N LYS A 46 12.68 8.36 22.01
CA LYS A 46 11.29 8.72 21.70
C LYS A 46 11.01 8.39 20.24
N GLY A 47 10.04 7.51 19.98
CA GLY A 47 9.71 7.10 18.62
C GLY A 47 8.41 6.34 18.52
N ARG A 48 8.02 5.99 17.30
CA ARG A 48 6.86 5.15 17.01
C ARG A 48 7.21 3.69 17.27
N THR A 49 6.25 2.93 17.78
CA THR A 49 6.29 1.47 17.78
C THR A 49 5.93 0.94 16.39
N ILE A 50 6.16 -0.35 16.12
CA ILE A 50 5.73 -1.00 14.88
C ILE A 50 4.20 -0.92 14.74
N ALA A 51 3.47 -1.10 15.85
CA ALA A 51 2.02 -0.90 15.91
C ALA A 51 1.60 0.50 15.43
N ASP A 52 2.31 1.54 15.89
CA ASP A 52 2.06 2.92 15.48
C ASP A 52 2.29 3.15 13.99
N ILE A 53 3.34 2.55 13.44
CA ILE A 53 3.71 2.69 12.03
C ILE A 53 2.64 2.08 11.14
N PHE A 54 2.27 0.82 11.36
CA PHE A 54 1.25 0.16 10.52
C PHE A 54 -0.15 0.75 10.70
N THR A 55 -0.51 1.16 11.92
CA THR A 55 -1.77 1.89 12.15
C THR A 55 -1.78 3.21 11.38
N HIS A 56 -0.65 3.91 11.33
CA HIS A 56 -0.52 5.13 10.52
C HIS A 56 -0.70 4.83 9.03
N VAL A 57 -0.07 3.81 8.48
CA VAL A 57 -0.24 3.42 7.07
C VAL A 57 -1.72 3.19 6.75
N HIS A 58 -2.43 2.39 7.57
CA HIS A 58 -3.85 2.15 7.39
C HIS A 58 -4.69 3.43 7.47
N ASN A 59 -4.47 4.27 8.49
CA ASN A 59 -5.25 5.48 8.69
C ASN A 59 -5.00 6.54 7.60
N VAL A 60 -3.80 6.56 7.01
CA VAL A 60 -3.50 7.41 5.84
C VAL A 60 -4.25 6.93 4.60
N ARG A 61 -4.29 5.61 4.33
CA ARG A 61 -5.07 5.03 3.23
C ARG A 61 -6.57 5.39 3.37
N ARG A 62 -7.12 5.28 4.57
CA ARG A 62 -8.50 5.73 4.83
C ARG A 62 -8.73 7.20 4.48
N LYS A 63 -7.74 8.04 4.72
CA LYS A 63 -7.82 9.47 4.40
C LYS A 63 -7.82 9.70 2.88
N TRP A 64 -6.97 8.99 2.13
CA TRP A 64 -6.99 9.04 0.67
C TRP A 64 -8.36 8.62 0.12
N LEU A 65 -8.90 7.50 0.60
CA LEU A 65 -10.21 6.99 0.20
C LEU A 65 -11.33 8.01 0.49
N ARG A 66 -11.37 8.54 1.71
CA ARG A 66 -12.38 9.51 2.11
C ARG A 66 -12.39 10.76 1.25
N LEU A 67 -11.21 11.23 0.86
CA LEU A 67 -11.06 12.49 0.12
C LEU A 67 -11.20 12.31 -1.39
N SER A 68 -10.75 11.17 -1.93
CA SER A 68 -10.69 10.94 -3.38
C SER A 68 -11.83 10.09 -3.91
N ALA A 69 -12.30 9.13 -3.10
CA ALA A 69 -13.32 8.16 -3.49
C ALA A 69 -14.41 8.02 -2.40
N PRO A 70 -15.13 9.11 -2.05
CA PRO A 70 -16.08 9.11 -0.93
C PRO A 70 -17.27 8.16 -1.11
N HIS A 71 -17.50 7.66 -2.32
CA HIS A 71 -18.53 6.66 -2.63
C HIS A 71 -18.11 5.23 -2.27
N LEU A 72 -16.82 4.99 -2.10
CA LEU A 72 -16.34 3.68 -1.65
C LEU A 72 -16.52 3.50 -0.15
N LYS A 73 -16.84 2.26 0.25
CA LYS A 73 -16.99 1.93 1.66
C LYS A 73 -15.67 2.19 2.42
N LEU A 74 -15.73 3.13 3.36
CA LEU A 74 -14.59 3.44 4.20
C LEU A 74 -14.40 2.36 5.29
N THR A 75 -13.17 1.85 5.41
CA THR A 75 -12.77 0.90 6.45
C THR A 75 -12.80 1.52 7.85
N ALA A 76 -12.85 0.72 8.92
CA ALA A 76 -12.85 1.22 10.29
C ALA A 76 -11.53 1.94 10.66
N LEU A 77 -11.62 2.95 11.50
CA LEU A 77 -10.43 3.59 12.07
C LEU A 77 -9.78 2.65 13.08
N LEU A 78 -8.46 2.54 13.05
CA LEU A 78 -7.71 1.81 14.06
C LEU A 78 -7.22 2.72 15.18
N ASP A 79 -7.42 2.28 16.42
CA ASP A 79 -6.82 2.92 17.58
C ASP A 79 -5.36 2.48 17.74
N ARG A 80 -4.44 3.43 17.70
CA ARG A 80 -3.00 3.20 17.84
C ARG A 80 -2.63 2.58 19.19
N ALA A 81 -3.36 2.91 20.24
CA ALA A 81 -3.03 2.50 21.60
C ALA A 81 -3.36 1.02 21.85
N SER A 82 -4.44 0.51 21.25
CA SER A 82 -5.02 -0.79 21.60
C SER A 82 -4.97 -1.83 20.47
N CYS A 83 -4.73 -1.44 19.19
CA CYS A 83 -4.80 -2.38 18.07
C CYS A 83 -3.79 -3.53 18.19
N THR A 84 -4.26 -4.73 17.88
CA THR A 84 -3.43 -5.93 17.79
C THR A 84 -2.83 -6.08 16.39
N GLN A 85 -1.75 -6.85 16.27
CA GLN A 85 -1.14 -7.19 14.97
C GLN A 85 -2.17 -7.83 14.02
N LYS A 86 -3.01 -8.75 14.52
CA LYS A 86 -4.06 -9.40 13.73
C LYS A 86 -5.10 -8.40 13.21
N GLN A 87 -5.54 -7.45 14.05
CA GLN A 87 -6.48 -6.41 13.63
C GLN A 87 -5.88 -5.50 12.56
N VAL A 88 -4.63 -5.08 12.74
CA VAL A 88 -3.92 -4.23 11.77
C VAL A 88 -3.71 -4.97 10.45
N ARG A 89 -3.36 -6.26 10.49
CA ARG A 89 -3.22 -7.09 9.31
C ARG A 89 -4.51 -7.13 8.48
N ALA A 90 -5.64 -7.39 9.12
CA ALA A 90 -6.94 -7.43 8.46
C ALA A 90 -7.34 -6.04 7.90
N ALA A 91 -7.14 -4.99 8.68
CA ALA A 91 -7.47 -3.62 8.29
C ALA A 91 -6.61 -3.12 7.12
N LEU A 92 -5.32 -3.48 7.08
CA LEU A 92 -4.44 -3.15 5.94
C LEU A 92 -4.85 -3.88 4.67
N ALA A 93 -5.20 -5.17 4.77
CA ALA A 93 -5.71 -5.92 3.62
C ALA A 93 -7.01 -5.27 3.07
N GLU A 94 -7.94 -4.91 3.94
CA GLU A 94 -9.19 -4.25 3.55
C GLU A 94 -8.93 -2.86 2.94
N SER A 95 -8.12 -2.01 3.59
CA SER A 95 -7.82 -0.67 3.06
C SER A 95 -6.98 -0.73 1.78
N GLY A 96 -6.10 -1.72 1.64
CA GLY A 96 -5.35 -1.99 0.42
C GLY A 96 -6.27 -2.34 -0.74
N ALA A 97 -7.24 -3.25 -0.54
CA ALA A 97 -8.24 -3.61 -1.54
C ALA A 97 -9.07 -2.40 -1.97
N ARG A 98 -9.51 -1.54 -1.03
CA ARG A 98 -10.26 -0.31 -1.36
C ARG A 98 -9.40 0.71 -2.11
N CYS A 99 -8.11 0.83 -1.78
CA CYS A 99 -7.20 1.67 -2.56
C CYS A 99 -6.99 1.13 -3.97
N SER A 100 -6.88 -0.19 -4.16
CA SER A 100 -6.81 -0.80 -5.50
C SER A 100 -8.07 -0.53 -6.31
N GLU A 101 -9.27 -0.62 -5.69
CA GLU A 101 -10.55 -0.29 -6.31
C GLU A 101 -10.60 1.19 -6.73
N MET A 102 -10.19 2.11 -5.85
CA MET A 102 -10.07 3.53 -6.16
C MET A 102 -9.14 3.77 -7.37
N LEU A 103 -7.97 3.12 -7.39
CA LEU A 103 -7.01 3.27 -8.49
C LEU A 103 -7.54 2.68 -9.79
N ALA A 104 -8.21 1.51 -9.74
CA ALA A 104 -8.82 0.90 -10.91
C ALA A 104 -9.90 1.80 -11.52
N GLU A 105 -10.79 2.38 -10.70
CA GLU A 105 -11.79 3.33 -11.17
C GLU A 105 -11.13 4.59 -11.76
N ALA A 106 -10.16 5.17 -11.08
CA ALA A 106 -9.50 6.40 -11.51
C ALA A 106 -8.71 6.24 -12.81
N LEU A 107 -8.13 5.06 -13.04
CA LEU A 107 -7.28 4.77 -14.20
C LEU A 107 -8.06 4.12 -15.36
N ALA A 108 -9.30 3.65 -15.14
CA ALA A 108 -10.15 3.05 -16.18
C ALA A 108 -10.44 4.02 -17.33
N ASP A 109 -10.51 5.33 -17.05
CA ASP A 109 -10.89 6.37 -17.99
C ASP A 109 -9.70 7.02 -18.73
N ALA A 110 -8.54 6.38 -18.75
CA ALA A 110 -7.44 6.79 -19.65
C ALA A 110 -7.84 6.72 -21.14
N LYS A 111 -9.01 6.13 -21.46
CA LYS A 111 -9.67 6.21 -22.77
C LYS A 111 -10.76 7.30 -22.73
N PRO A 112 -10.96 8.08 -23.82
CA PRO A 112 -12.07 9.04 -23.91
C PRO A 112 -13.41 8.30 -23.72
N GLY A 113 -14.07 8.51 -22.61
CA GLY A 113 -15.30 7.86 -22.21
C GLY A 113 -16.07 8.65 -21.17
N PRO A 114 -17.20 8.16 -20.64
CA PRO A 114 -17.94 8.87 -19.59
C PRO A 114 -17.03 9.12 -18.38
N LYS A 115 -17.18 10.30 -17.79
CA LYS A 115 -16.32 10.80 -16.68
C LYS A 115 -16.21 9.78 -15.54
N SER A 116 -14.97 9.49 -15.12
CA SER A 116 -14.70 8.74 -13.92
C SER A 116 -15.38 9.37 -12.70
N ARG A 117 -15.82 8.54 -11.77
CA ARG A 117 -16.28 9.02 -10.45
C ARG A 117 -15.17 9.62 -9.63
N ILE A 118 -13.91 9.35 -9.99
CA ILE A 118 -12.71 9.84 -9.32
C ILE A 118 -11.98 10.78 -10.27
N GLU A 119 -12.43 12.02 -10.34
CA GLU A 119 -11.86 13.03 -11.22
C GLU A 119 -10.52 13.57 -10.69
N THR A 120 -10.32 13.56 -9.38
CA THR A 120 -9.19 14.18 -8.72
C THR A 120 -8.70 13.32 -7.57
N PHE A 121 -7.39 13.11 -7.49
CA PHE A 121 -6.78 12.58 -6.29
C PHE A 121 -6.56 13.71 -5.27
N HIS A 122 -6.95 13.46 -4.04
CA HIS A 122 -6.80 14.38 -2.91
C HIS A 122 -5.95 13.79 -1.79
N ARG A 123 -5.06 14.61 -1.32
CA ARG A 123 -4.30 14.40 -0.08
C ARG A 123 -4.27 15.73 0.69
N ASP A 124 -3.95 15.72 1.98
CA ASP A 124 -3.85 16.92 2.82
C ASP A 124 -3.16 18.09 2.11
N GLY A 125 -3.91 19.14 1.81
CA GLY A 125 -3.41 20.35 1.17
C GLY A 125 -2.93 20.19 -0.27
N TRP A 126 -3.12 19.00 -0.87
CA TRP A 126 -2.70 18.70 -2.25
C TRP A 126 -3.80 17.98 -3.01
N ALA A 127 -4.05 18.39 -4.23
CA ALA A 127 -4.99 17.78 -5.14
C ALA A 127 -4.47 17.84 -6.58
N ARG A 128 -4.70 16.78 -7.36
CA ARG A 128 -4.35 16.73 -8.78
C ARG A 128 -5.41 15.97 -9.56
N PRO A 129 -5.89 16.53 -10.68
CA PRO A 129 -6.76 15.81 -11.60
C PRO A 129 -6.00 14.67 -12.28
N TRP A 130 -6.71 13.66 -12.71
CA TRP A 130 -6.15 12.62 -13.57
C TRP A 130 -5.95 13.18 -15.00
N PRO A 131 -4.87 12.77 -15.74
CA PRO A 131 -3.92 11.70 -15.43
C PRO A 131 -2.75 12.11 -14.51
N ALA A 132 -2.55 13.38 -14.17
CA ALA A 132 -1.47 13.80 -13.27
C ALA A 132 -1.59 13.12 -11.89
N GLY A 133 -2.81 12.78 -11.47
CA GLY A 133 -3.08 11.97 -10.30
C GLY A 133 -2.47 10.56 -10.35
N ALA A 134 -2.09 10.05 -11.53
CA ALA A 134 -1.41 8.75 -11.67
C ALA A 134 -0.06 8.71 -10.93
N ALA A 135 0.62 9.86 -10.79
CA ALA A 135 1.81 9.96 -9.96
C ALA A 135 1.55 9.57 -8.50
N MET A 136 0.28 9.55 -8.09
CA MET A 136 -0.13 9.14 -6.76
C MET A 136 0.10 7.66 -6.50
N VAL A 137 0.02 6.80 -7.50
CA VAL A 137 0.38 5.37 -7.34
C VAL A 137 1.82 5.25 -6.87
N ALA A 138 2.74 5.96 -7.50
CA ALA A 138 4.14 6.01 -7.09
C ALA A 138 4.29 6.57 -5.66
N TYR A 139 3.54 7.62 -5.34
CA TYR A 139 3.54 8.17 -3.99
C TYR A 139 3.01 7.18 -2.94
N MET A 140 1.91 6.47 -3.21
CA MET A 140 1.34 5.47 -2.31
C MET A 140 2.32 4.32 -2.06
N ILE A 141 2.98 3.83 -3.12
CA ILE A 141 4.02 2.80 -3.04
C ILE A 141 5.22 3.31 -2.23
N SER A 142 5.70 4.52 -2.51
CA SER A 142 6.83 5.12 -1.80
C SER A 142 6.55 5.35 -0.31
N HIS A 143 5.33 5.78 0.03
CA HIS A 143 4.88 5.94 1.41
C HIS A 143 4.94 4.60 2.16
N ASP A 144 4.39 3.54 1.59
CA ASP A 144 4.40 2.22 2.19
C ASP A 144 5.81 1.64 2.28
N ALA A 145 6.64 1.81 1.24
CA ALA A 145 8.03 1.36 1.22
C ALA A 145 8.86 2.03 2.32
N HIS A 146 8.68 3.35 2.50
CA HIS A 146 9.31 4.10 3.59
C HIS A 146 8.97 3.48 4.96
N HIS A 147 7.70 3.20 5.18
CA HIS A 147 7.25 2.63 6.45
C HIS A 147 7.67 1.17 6.64
N ARG A 148 7.72 0.36 5.56
CA ARG A 148 8.30 -1.01 5.62
C ARG A 148 9.75 -0.98 6.04
N GLY A 149 10.54 -0.05 5.51
CA GLY A 149 11.95 0.13 5.92
C GLY A 149 12.08 0.46 7.41
N GLN A 150 11.23 1.37 7.91
CA GLN A 150 11.20 1.70 9.35
C GLN A 150 10.84 0.49 10.21
N VAL A 151 9.85 -0.30 9.82
CA VAL A 151 9.43 -1.52 10.54
C VAL A 151 10.57 -2.54 10.58
N SER A 152 11.19 -2.83 9.44
CA SER A 152 12.29 -3.81 9.36
C SER A 152 13.50 -3.40 10.20
N MET A 153 13.86 -2.11 10.14
CA MET A 153 14.94 -1.55 10.96
C MET A 153 14.61 -1.63 12.45
N LEU A 154 13.41 -1.22 12.85
CA LEU A 154 13.01 -1.21 14.26
C LEU A 154 12.91 -2.63 14.80
N ALA A 155 12.37 -3.59 14.07
CA ALA A 155 12.33 -4.99 14.46
C ALA A 155 13.75 -5.54 14.71
N HIS A 156 14.68 -5.24 13.79
CA HIS A 156 16.09 -5.63 13.95
C HIS A 156 16.71 -5.02 15.22
N GLN A 157 16.55 -3.73 15.45
CA GLN A 157 17.10 -3.03 16.62
C GLN A 157 16.52 -3.51 17.94
N LEU A 158 15.28 -4.01 17.94
CA LEU A 158 14.61 -4.60 19.10
C LEU A 158 15.06 -6.05 19.39
N GLY A 159 15.92 -6.64 18.55
CA GLY A 159 16.36 -8.03 18.69
C GLY A 159 15.41 -9.06 18.06
N PHE A 160 14.45 -8.62 17.26
CA PHE A 160 13.47 -9.46 16.54
C PHE A 160 13.59 -9.29 15.03
N PRO A 161 14.76 -9.55 14.39
CA PRO A 161 14.93 -9.36 12.96
C PRO A 161 13.95 -10.23 12.18
N LEU A 162 13.45 -9.70 11.06
CA LEU A 162 12.67 -10.52 10.13
C LEU A 162 13.54 -11.67 9.60
N PRO A 163 13.01 -12.91 9.48
CA PRO A 163 13.76 -14.02 8.92
C PRO A 163 14.34 -13.71 7.54
N ALA A 164 15.58 -14.11 7.27
CA ALA A 164 16.33 -13.76 6.05
C ALA A 164 15.56 -14.11 4.75
N LYS A 165 14.84 -15.25 4.74
CA LYS A 165 14.00 -15.67 3.60
C LYS A 165 12.90 -14.68 3.25
N PHE A 166 12.46 -13.83 4.20
CA PHE A 166 11.44 -12.81 3.95
C PHE A 166 12.06 -11.48 3.57
N ASN A 167 13.25 -11.13 4.08
CA ASN A 167 13.96 -9.95 3.61
C ASN A 167 14.29 -10.04 2.11
N SER A 168 14.67 -11.23 1.63
CA SER A 168 14.85 -11.48 0.19
C SER A 168 13.51 -11.75 -0.52
N GLY A 169 12.55 -12.35 0.16
CA GLY A 169 11.26 -12.75 -0.40
C GLY A 169 10.37 -11.58 -0.85
N ILE A 170 10.45 -10.41 -0.19
CA ILE A 170 9.73 -9.22 -0.64
C ILE A 170 10.25 -8.65 -1.97
N TRP A 171 11.44 -9.05 -2.40
CA TRP A 171 12.00 -8.65 -3.69
C TRP A 171 11.71 -9.66 -4.82
N ALA A 172 11.11 -10.81 -4.50
CA ALA A 172 10.69 -11.81 -5.48
C ALA A 172 9.45 -11.34 -6.26
N TRP A 173 9.59 -10.24 -7.00
CA TRP A 173 8.50 -9.51 -7.66
C TRP A 173 7.65 -10.38 -8.55
N GLU A 174 8.24 -11.22 -9.39
CA GLU A 174 7.51 -12.14 -10.27
C GLU A 174 6.62 -13.11 -9.49
N ARG A 175 7.13 -13.65 -8.37
CA ARG A 175 6.34 -14.52 -7.50
C ARG A 175 5.18 -13.76 -6.87
N LEU A 176 5.43 -12.56 -6.32
CA LEU A 176 4.41 -11.73 -5.69
C LEU A 176 3.33 -11.31 -6.68
N TRP A 177 3.72 -11.05 -7.92
CA TRP A 177 2.81 -10.73 -9.00
C TRP A 177 1.86 -11.90 -9.29
N LYS A 178 2.39 -13.11 -9.44
CA LYS A 178 1.60 -14.34 -9.63
C LYS A 178 0.71 -14.65 -8.42
N GLU A 179 1.23 -14.54 -7.20
CA GLU A 179 0.46 -14.73 -5.96
C GLU A 179 -0.67 -13.71 -5.80
N SER A 180 -0.55 -12.54 -6.39
CA SER A 180 -1.60 -11.52 -6.44
C SER A 180 -2.65 -11.78 -7.53
N GLY A 181 -2.52 -12.88 -8.28
CA GLY A 181 -3.48 -13.28 -9.30
C GLY A 181 -3.25 -12.68 -10.67
N PHE A 182 -2.09 -12.08 -10.92
CA PHE A 182 -1.78 -11.43 -12.19
C PHE A 182 -0.89 -12.30 -13.09
N THR A 183 -1.12 -12.18 -14.39
CA THR A 183 -0.23 -12.79 -15.41
C THR A 183 0.79 -11.74 -15.86
N HIS A 184 2.05 -12.17 -16.02
CA HIS A 184 3.08 -11.28 -16.56
C HIS A 184 2.64 -10.75 -17.92
N PRO A 185 2.69 -9.44 -18.19
CA PRO A 185 2.60 -8.95 -19.56
C PRO A 185 3.76 -9.56 -20.35
N ARG A 186 3.44 -10.18 -21.47
CA ARG A 186 4.42 -10.78 -22.40
C ARG A 186 5.16 -9.71 -23.17
#